data_bf92a987da986db3ad5b750c40f4fb7c
#
_entry.id   bf92a987da986db3ad5b750c40f4fb7c
#
_cell.length_a   1.000
_cell.length_b   1.000
_cell.length_c   1.000
_cell.angle_alpha   90.00
_cell.angle_beta   90.00
_cell.angle_gamma   90.00
#
_symmetry.space_group_name_H-M   'P 1'
#
loop_
_entity.id
_entity.type
_entity.pdbx_description
1 polymer ?
#
loop_
_entity_poly.entity_id
_entity_poly.type
_entity_poly.pdbx_seq_one_letter_code
_entity_poly.pdbx_strand_id
1 'polypeptide(L)'
;MVGLILFQDGRYVPAEQVVVSPFDHGFLYGMGLFETIRVYDGHPFLLTEHLQRLNDGLKELSIDYWLEHDVTMDILQQLLIKNDLRHARVRINISAGEGLVGLPSEPYKNPSVIFFINPLPEPTDELQSKKAKVLQIPRNLPETNY
;
A
#
# COMPACT_ATOMS: atom_id res chain seq x y z
N MET A 1 -14.36 -0.39 10.91
CA MET A 1 -13.20 0.51 10.84
C MET A 1 -13.62 1.97 11.09
N VAL A 2 -14.63 2.15 11.91
CA VAL A 2 -15.13 3.47 12.30
C VAL A 2 -14.09 4.12 13.20
N GLY A 3 -13.68 5.35 12.85
CA GLY A 3 -12.79 6.17 13.66
C GLY A 3 -11.31 6.16 13.28
N LEU A 4 -10.87 5.37 12.29
CA LEU A 4 -9.47 5.44 11.81
C LEU A 4 -9.28 6.63 10.87
N ILE A 5 -8.13 7.29 11.02
CA ILE A 5 -7.67 8.32 10.08
C ILE A 5 -6.73 7.65 9.08
N LEU A 6 -7.00 7.84 7.81
CA LEU A 6 -6.17 7.40 6.70
C LEU A 6 -5.49 8.61 6.04
N PHE A 7 -4.53 8.35 5.16
CA PHE A 7 -3.98 9.37 4.29
C PHE A 7 -4.44 9.10 2.86
N GLN A 8 -4.98 10.10 2.19
CA GLN A 8 -5.36 10.06 0.78
C GLN A 8 -4.93 11.32 0.07
N ASP A 9 -4.13 11.19 -0.97
CA ASP A 9 -3.76 12.25 -1.91
C ASP A 9 -3.37 13.58 -1.23
N GLY A 10 -2.45 13.50 -0.26
CA GLY A 10 -1.94 14.65 0.48
C GLY A 10 -2.76 15.08 1.71
N ARG A 11 -3.83 14.36 2.07
CA ARG A 11 -4.71 14.73 3.19
C ARG A 11 -4.91 13.56 4.16
N TYR A 12 -5.07 13.91 5.43
CA TYR A 12 -5.50 12.96 6.47
C TYR A 12 -7.01 13.04 6.60
N VAL A 13 -7.69 11.95 6.33
CA VAL A 13 -9.16 11.89 6.27
C VAL A 13 -9.70 10.70 7.07
N PRO A 14 -10.88 10.81 7.69
CA PRO A 14 -11.56 9.67 8.27
C PRO A 14 -11.77 8.56 7.23
N ALA A 15 -11.61 7.30 7.65
CA ALA A 15 -11.68 6.15 6.74
C ALA A 15 -13.00 6.08 5.95
N GLU A 16 -14.10 6.53 6.56
CA GLU A 16 -15.43 6.59 5.92
C GLU A 16 -15.57 7.69 4.86
N GLN A 17 -14.61 8.61 4.79
CA GLN A 17 -14.60 9.71 3.81
C GLN A 17 -13.63 9.44 2.64
N VAL A 18 -12.87 8.34 2.70
CA VAL A 18 -11.99 7.93 1.60
C VAL A 18 -12.85 7.50 0.41
N VAL A 19 -12.59 8.09 -0.74
CA VAL A 19 -13.35 7.83 -1.97
C VAL A 19 -12.40 7.41 -3.08
N VAL A 20 -12.79 6.39 -3.82
CA VAL A 20 -12.10 5.94 -5.04
C VAL A 20 -13.07 6.14 -6.21
N SER A 21 -12.59 6.78 -7.26
CA SER A 21 -13.40 6.98 -8.46
C SER A 21 -13.69 5.66 -9.18
N PRO A 22 -14.90 5.45 -9.72
CA PRO A 22 -15.19 4.31 -10.58
C PRO A 22 -14.40 4.33 -11.90
N PHE A 23 -13.81 5.47 -12.26
CA PHE A 23 -12.93 5.61 -13.42
C PHE A 23 -11.44 5.48 -13.09
N ASP A 24 -11.11 5.15 -11.83
CA ASP A 24 -9.73 4.83 -11.47
C ASP A 24 -9.27 3.56 -12.20
N HIS A 25 -8.15 3.66 -12.92
CA HIS A 25 -7.62 2.53 -13.69
C HIS A 25 -7.10 1.39 -12.81
N GLY A 26 -6.79 1.66 -11.55
CA GLY A 26 -6.58 0.60 -10.55
C GLY A 26 -7.85 -0.22 -10.31
N PHE A 27 -9.02 0.42 -10.28
CA PHE A 27 -10.31 -0.25 -10.15
C PHE A 27 -10.74 -0.94 -11.45
N LEU A 28 -10.61 -0.26 -12.60
CA LEU A 28 -11.08 -0.79 -13.89
C LEU A 28 -10.19 -1.91 -14.44
N TYR A 29 -8.86 -1.75 -14.30
CA TYR A 29 -7.88 -2.59 -15.00
C TYR A 29 -6.82 -3.21 -14.09
N GLY A 30 -6.89 -3.00 -12.78
CA GLY A 30 -5.88 -3.46 -11.85
C GLY A 30 -4.53 -2.73 -11.97
N MET A 31 -4.53 -1.54 -12.59
CA MET A 31 -3.32 -0.73 -12.76
C MET A 31 -2.96 -0.03 -11.47
N GLY A 32 -2.14 -0.69 -10.67
CA GLY A 32 -1.70 -0.17 -9.39
C GLY A 32 -0.82 -1.16 -8.64
N LEU A 33 -0.24 -0.68 -7.55
CA LEU A 33 0.69 -1.41 -6.71
C LEU A 33 0.35 -1.20 -5.24
N PHE A 34 0.81 -2.09 -4.39
CA PHE A 34 0.77 -1.87 -2.96
C PHE A 34 1.94 -2.51 -2.24
N GLU A 35 2.29 -1.92 -1.11
CA GLU A 35 3.16 -2.50 -0.10
C GLU A 35 2.47 -2.58 1.24
N THR A 36 2.85 -3.57 2.04
CA THR A 36 2.35 -3.71 3.40
C THR A 36 3.52 -3.74 4.37
N ILE A 37 3.59 -2.74 5.22
CA ILE A 37 4.70 -2.46 6.13
C ILE A 37 4.22 -2.67 7.56
N ARG A 38 5.01 -3.35 8.36
CA ARG A 38 4.80 -3.43 9.80
C ARG A 38 5.54 -2.30 10.50
N VAL A 39 4.88 -1.68 11.45
CA VAL A 39 5.46 -0.65 12.32
C VAL A 39 5.47 -1.18 13.73
N TYR A 40 6.65 -1.18 14.34
CA TYR A 40 6.85 -1.61 15.71
C TYR A 40 7.42 -0.44 16.52
N ASP A 41 6.71 -0.07 17.58
CA ASP A 41 7.09 1.05 18.45
C ASP A 41 7.44 2.34 17.68
N GLY A 42 6.61 2.66 16.70
CA GLY A 42 6.80 3.83 15.84
C GLY A 42 7.84 3.67 14.72
N HIS A 43 8.50 2.50 14.62
CA HIS A 43 9.55 2.26 13.63
C HIS A 43 9.05 1.32 12.52
N PRO A 44 8.96 1.78 11.27
CA PRO A 44 8.60 0.92 10.14
C PRO A 44 9.73 -0.05 9.82
N PHE A 45 9.37 -1.33 9.72
CA PHE A 45 10.33 -2.39 9.42
C PHE A 45 10.65 -2.44 7.92
N LEU A 46 11.93 -2.36 7.57
CA LEU A 46 12.46 -2.43 6.20
C LEU A 46 11.80 -1.41 5.24
N LEU A 47 11.58 -0.17 5.71
CA LEU A 47 10.92 0.85 4.90
C LEU A 47 11.63 1.12 3.58
N THR A 48 12.95 1.22 3.60
CA THR A 48 13.77 1.49 2.40
C THR A 48 13.54 0.43 1.32
N GLU A 49 13.56 -0.84 1.69
CA GLU A 49 13.38 -1.97 0.78
C GLU A 49 11.94 -2.01 0.22
N HIS A 50 10.95 -1.70 1.04
CA HIS A 50 9.56 -1.57 0.61
C HIS A 50 9.39 -0.44 -0.41
N LEU A 51 9.96 0.73 -0.13
CA LEU A 51 9.88 1.88 -1.03
C LEU A 51 10.63 1.64 -2.34
N GLN A 52 11.81 1.02 -2.28
CA GLN A 52 12.55 0.67 -3.50
C GLN A 52 11.72 -0.22 -4.42
N ARG A 53 11.14 -1.31 -3.88
CA ARG A 53 10.30 -2.23 -4.67
C ARG A 53 9.05 -1.54 -5.22
N LEU A 54 8.42 -0.67 -4.43
CA LEU A 54 7.25 0.07 -4.86
C LEU A 54 7.58 1.05 -6.00
N ASN A 55 8.66 1.82 -5.84
CA ASN A 55 9.11 2.79 -6.85
C ASN A 55 9.56 2.12 -8.14
N ASP A 56 10.26 0.98 -8.06
CA ASP A 56 10.62 0.19 -9.24
C ASP A 56 9.37 -0.30 -9.98
N GLY A 57 8.38 -0.78 -9.25
CA GLY A 57 7.10 -1.21 -9.83
C GLY A 57 6.30 -0.07 -10.45
N LEU A 58 6.28 1.12 -9.85
CA LEU A 58 5.62 2.31 -10.43
C LEU A 58 6.23 2.67 -11.78
N LYS A 59 7.55 2.61 -11.89
CA LYS A 59 8.26 2.82 -13.15
C LYS A 59 7.88 1.78 -14.21
N GLU A 60 7.81 0.51 -13.84
CA GLU A 60 7.40 -0.58 -14.75
C GLU A 60 5.95 -0.41 -15.26
N LEU A 61 5.06 0.10 -14.42
CA LEU A 61 3.66 0.38 -14.80
C LEU A 61 3.48 1.74 -15.48
N SER A 62 4.56 2.49 -15.72
CA SER A 62 4.51 3.85 -16.28
C SER A 62 3.62 4.80 -15.47
N ILE A 63 3.63 4.65 -14.15
CA ILE A 63 2.97 5.56 -13.22
C ILE A 63 4.02 6.59 -12.78
N ASP A 64 3.84 7.84 -13.19
CA ASP A 64 4.76 8.96 -12.93
C ASP A 64 4.58 9.45 -11.48
N TYR A 65 5.10 8.68 -10.54
CA TYR A 65 5.08 8.96 -9.12
C TYR A 65 6.31 8.36 -8.44
N TRP A 66 6.76 9.03 -7.38
CA TRP A 66 7.89 8.59 -6.57
C TRP A 66 7.61 8.83 -5.10
N LEU A 67 7.79 7.80 -4.28
CA LEU A 67 7.70 7.88 -2.83
C LEU A 67 9.10 8.13 -2.24
N GLU A 68 9.30 9.32 -1.72
CA GLU A 68 10.50 9.68 -0.96
C GLU A 68 10.47 9.09 0.44
N HIS A 69 11.64 8.67 0.93
CA HIS A 69 11.78 8.03 2.24
C HIS A 69 11.30 8.93 3.38
N ASP A 70 11.82 10.17 3.45
CA ASP A 70 11.53 11.07 4.56
C ASP A 70 10.08 11.55 4.56
N VAL A 71 9.53 11.82 3.38
CA VAL A 71 8.10 12.16 3.23
C VAL A 71 7.22 11.01 3.67
N THR A 72 7.59 9.78 3.31
CA THR A 72 6.84 8.58 3.74
C THR A 72 6.93 8.37 5.24
N MET A 73 8.11 8.57 5.84
CA MET A 73 8.29 8.52 7.30
C MET A 73 7.39 9.52 8.01
N ASP A 74 7.33 10.76 7.54
CA ASP A 74 6.47 11.80 8.13
C ASP A 74 4.99 11.40 8.05
N ILE A 75 4.53 10.87 6.91
CA ILE A 75 3.16 10.37 6.75
C ILE A 75 2.87 9.24 7.74
N LEU A 76 3.78 8.27 7.88
CA LEU A 76 3.62 7.14 8.79
C LEU A 76 3.54 7.62 10.25
N GLN A 77 4.41 8.52 10.66
CA GLN A 77 4.41 9.08 12.02
C GLN A 77 3.12 9.83 12.32
N GLN A 78 2.65 10.67 11.39
CA GLN A 78 1.38 11.37 11.55
C GLN A 78 0.18 10.43 11.63
N LEU A 79 0.18 9.36 10.83
CA LEU A 79 -0.87 8.34 10.91
C LEU A 79 -0.89 7.63 12.26
N LEU A 80 0.27 7.28 12.82
CA LEU A 80 0.38 6.67 14.14
C LEU A 80 -0.16 7.62 15.23
N ILE A 81 0.27 8.90 15.21
CA ILE A 81 -0.18 9.91 16.17
C ILE A 81 -1.70 10.11 16.09
N LYS A 82 -2.24 10.30 14.88
CA LYS A 82 -3.68 10.57 14.67
C LYS A 82 -4.58 9.40 15.06
N ASN A 83 -4.04 8.19 15.08
CA ASN A 83 -4.76 6.97 15.43
C ASN A 83 -4.40 6.43 16.83
N ASP A 84 -3.54 7.15 17.59
CA ASP A 84 -3.03 6.71 18.91
C ASP A 84 -2.46 5.28 18.88
N LEU A 85 -1.59 5.01 17.91
CA LEU A 85 -0.99 3.69 17.69
C LEU A 85 0.52 3.72 17.85
N ARG A 86 1.09 2.71 18.51
CA ARG A 86 2.53 2.44 18.56
C ARG A 86 2.93 1.30 17.63
N HIS A 87 2.06 0.32 17.48
CA HIS A 87 2.23 -0.83 16.61
C HIS A 87 1.13 -0.84 15.57
N ALA A 88 1.51 -0.94 14.30
CA ALA A 88 0.55 -0.87 13.20
C ALA A 88 1.00 -1.71 12.01
N ARG A 89 0.03 -2.09 11.20
CA ARG A 89 0.23 -2.54 9.84
C ARG A 89 -0.26 -1.44 8.91
N VAL A 90 0.64 -0.88 8.13
CA VAL A 90 0.31 0.14 7.14
C VAL A 90 0.37 -0.48 5.75
N ARG A 91 -0.66 -0.24 4.97
CA ARG A 91 -0.67 -0.60 3.55
C ARG A 91 -0.66 0.68 2.72
N ILE A 92 0.33 0.82 1.88
CA ILE A 92 0.46 1.90 0.90
C ILE A 92 -0.10 1.37 -0.41
N ASN A 93 -1.17 1.97 -0.90
CA ASN A 93 -1.77 1.68 -2.21
C ASN A 93 -1.51 2.86 -3.13
N ILE A 94 -1.05 2.56 -4.33
CA ILE A 94 -0.92 3.56 -5.40
C ILE A 94 -1.59 2.98 -6.63
N SER A 95 -2.66 3.63 -7.07
CA SER A 95 -3.34 3.31 -8.33
C SER A 95 -2.97 4.31 -9.40
N ALA A 96 -3.19 3.93 -10.65
CA ALA A 96 -2.91 4.80 -11.80
C ALA A 96 -3.78 6.08 -11.83
N GLY A 97 -4.84 6.12 -10.99
CA GLY A 97 -5.75 7.24 -10.92
C GLY A 97 -6.81 7.23 -12.03
N GLU A 98 -7.56 8.32 -12.12
CA GLU A 98 -8.66 8.45 -13.08
C GLU A 98 -8.17 8.57 -14.52
N GLY A 99 -8.89 7.90 -15.41
CA GLY A 99 -8.65 7.97 -16.86
C GLY A 99 -9.92 7.74 -17.68
N LEU A 100 -9.80 7.87 -18.98
CA LEU A 100 -10.85 7.46 -19.90
C LEU A 100 -10.90 5.94 -20.00
N VAL A 101 -12.06 5.41 -20.39
CA VAL A 101 -12.19 3.97 -20.63
C VAL A 101 -11.22 3.53 -21.73
N GLY A 102 -10.38 2.55 -21.44
CA GLY A 102 -9.27 2.09 -22.29
C GLY A 102 -7.92 2.39 -21.67
N LEU A 103 -6.89 1.61 -22.02
CA LEU A 103 -5.53 1.84 -21.53
C LEU A 103 -4.87 2.97 -22.35
N PRO A 104 -4.28 3.98 -21.68
CA PRO A 104 -3.60 5.06 -22.37
C PRO A 104 -2.28 4.60 -22.97
N SER A 105 -1.82 5.32 -24.01
CA SER A 105 -0.46 5.19 -24.55
C SER A 105 0.57 6.05 -23.81
N GLU A 106 0.10 6.98 -22.99
CA GLU A 106 0.91 7.91 -22.21
C GLU A 106 1.06 7.44 -20.77
N PRO A 107 2.13 7.83 -20.07
CA PRO A 107 2.28 7.57 -18.65
C PRO A 107 1.14 8.17 -17.82
N TYR A 108 0.81 7.50 -16.72
CA TYR A 108 -0.16 7.98 -15.74
C TYR A 108 0.46 9.10 -14.88
N LYS A 109 -0.09 10.31 -14.96
CA LYS A 109 0.47 11.51 -14.32
C LYS A 109 -0.24 11.92 -13.02
N ASN A 110 -1.41 11.36 -12.75
CA ASN A 110 -2.25 11.72 -11.62
C ASN A 110 -2.67 10.47 -10.83
N PRO A 111 -1.71 9.72 -10.27
CA PRO A 111 -2.03 8.53 -9.47
C PRO A 111 -2.80 8.91 -8.21
N SER A 112 -3.60 7.98 -7.70
CA SER A 112 -4.21 8.09 -6.38
C SER A 112 -3.40 7.29 -5.35
N VAL A 113 -3.10 7.92 -4.22
CA VAL A 113 -2.23 7.38 -3.18
C VAL A 113 -2.99 7.29 -1.87
N ILE A 114 -3.15 6.07 -1.35
CA ILE A 114 -3.85 5.84 -0.08
C ILE A 114 -2.96 5.04 0.87
N PHE A 115 -2.80 5.55 2.10
CA PHE A 115 -2.19 4.81 3.20
C PHE A 115 -3.29 4.35 4.16
N PHE A 116 -3.49 3.06 4.22
CA PHE A 116 -4.35 2.42 5.20
C PHE A 116 -3.54 2.08 6.44
N ILE A 117 -4.12 2.26 7.62
CA ILE A 117 -3.50 1.88 8.87
C ILE A 117 -4.43 0.96 9.66
N ASN A 118 -3.87 -0.08 10.26
CA ASN A 118 -4.57 -1.00 11.14
C ASN A 118 -3.70 -1.26 12.37
N PRO A 119 -4.30 -1.30 13.58
CA PRO A 119 -3.55 -1.64 14.77
C PRO A 119 -2.96 -3.05 14.69
N LEU A 120 -1.78 -3.25 15.25
CA LEU A 120 -1.21 -4.55 15.55
C LEU A 120 -1.19 -4.75 17.06
N PRO A 121 -1.39 -5.98 17.54
CA PRO A 121 -1.14 -6.29 18.95
C PRO A 121 0.33 -6.06 19.30
N GLU A 122 0.60 -5.74 20.55
CA GLU A 122 1.98 -5.67 21.02
C GLU A 122 2.70 -7.01 20.76
N PRO A 123 3.99 -6.96 20.38
CA PRO A 123 4.78 -8.17 20.26
C PRO A 123 4.81 -8.90 21.62
N THR A 124 4.45 -10.16 21.64
CA THR A 124 4.61 -11.00 22.82
C THR A 124 6.02 -11.58 22.83
N ASP A 125 6.62 -11.71 24.03
CA ASP A 125 7.94 -12.34 24.22
C ASP A 125 7.94 -13.84 23.89
N GLU A 126 6.78 -14.43 23.67
CA GLU A 126 6.64 -15.80 23.22
C GLU A 126 7.06 -15.94 21.76
N LEU A 127 8.26 -16.47 21.56
CA LEU A 127 8.71 -16.99 20.28
C LEU A 127 7.82 -18.16 19.85
N GLN A 128 6.72 -17.85 19.19
CA GLN A 128 5.89 -18.87 18.57
C GLN A 128 6.62 -19.41 17.33
N SER A 129 7.33 -20.53 17.52
CA SER A 129 7.88 -21.27 16.39
C SER A 129 6.73 -21.86 15.57
N LYS A 130 6.56 -21.38 14.33
CA LYS A 130 5.64 -21.99 13.38
C LYS A 130 6.39 -23.03 12.56
N LYS A 131 5.87 -24.27 12.54
CA LYS A 131 6.37 -25.29 11.63
C LYS A 131 5.71 -25.13 10.28
N ALA A 132 6.50 -24.95 9.23
CA ALA A 132 6.01 -24.96 7.85
C ALA A 132 6.36 -26.29 7.19
N LYS A 133 5.40 -26.92 6.49
CA LYS A 133 5.65 -28.07 5.62
C LYS A 133 5.65 -27.55 4.18
N VAL A 134 6.80 -27.65 3.53
CA VAL A 134 6.91 -27.30 2.12
C VAL A 134 6.47 -28.50 1.29
N LEU A 135 5.43 -28.31 0.47
CA LEU A 135 4.99 -29.29 -0.51
C LEU A 135 5.44 -28.81 -1.89
N GLN A 136 6.12 -29.70 -2.61
CA GLN A 136 6.46 -29.44 -4.00
C GLN A 136 5.24 -29.82 -4.86
N ILE A 137 4.46 -28.81 -5.25
CA ILE A 137 3.32 -28.98 -6.12
C ILE A 137 3.69 -28.41 -7.48
N PRO A 138 3.55 -29.16 -8.58
CA PRO A 138 3.72 -28.58 -9.90
C PRO A 138 2.73 -27.42 -10.05
N ARG A 139 3.25 -26.23 -10.40
CA ARG A 139 2.42 -25.08 -10.68
C ARG A 139 1.69 -25.33 -11.99
N ASN A 140 0.40 -25.56 -11.93
CA ASN A 140 -0.42 -25.43 -13.12
C ASN A 140 -0.36 -23.96 -13.52
N LEU A 141 0.33 -23.67 -14.60
CA LEU A 141 0.22 -22.35 -15.23
C LEU A 141 -1.25 -22.16 -15.57
N PRO A 142 -1.87 -21.03 -15.25
CA PRO A 142 -3.22 -20.78 -15.71
C PRO A 142 -3.22 -20.89 -17.22
N GLU A 143 -4.01 -21.79 -17.76
CA GLU A 143 -4.17 -21.97 -19.21
C GLU A 143 -4.97 -20.83 -19.83
N THR A 144 -5.14 -19.75 -19.10
CA THR A 144 -5.83 -18.56 -19.55
C THR A 144 -4.84 -17.63 -20.23
N ASN A 145 -4.83 -17.68 -21.54
CA ASN A 145 -4.25 -16.66 -22.41
C ASN A 145 -5.16 -15.43 -22.45
N TYR A 146 -5.37 -14.77 -21.29
CA TYR A 146 -6.12 -13.51 -21.21
C TYR A 146 -5.25 -12.43 -20.61
#